data_a51c8e2f74f39e6aef34aa07a760decf
#
_entry.id   a51c8e2f74f39e6aef34aa07a760decf
#
_cell.length_a   1.000
_cell.length_b   1.000
_cell.length_c   1.000
_cell.angle_alpha   90.00
_cell.angle_beta   90.00
_cell.angle_gamma   90.00
#
_symmetry.space_group_name_H-M   'P 1'
#
loop_
_entity.id
_entity.type
_entity.pdbx_description
1 polymer ?
#
loop_
_entity_poly.entity_id
_entity_poly.type
_entity_poly.pdbx_seq_one_letter_code
_entity_poly.pdbx_strand_id
1 'polypeptide(L)'
;MKSIFLDTLNNKKTSRPPVWFMRQAGRILPSYQKLKKQYSFSEMMQTPELAAKVTLLPIEDLGVDAAILFSDILIIPEALGMGLKFTDKGPIFDNPLTKYENPSSQLIKNTKKLKHVYDNIDMVLNKRPKNIPLIGFCGGPLTTFCFMFRGNVRDITFHDAIRFLYSEPKESLKILEALTDLSIEYVKKQANRGIECFQLFETYAGLVPEDFYLEKILPLSKKILNEARLNNLPTIFFPKGLGNGLSKIDKNICDYLSVDWQMNLNHSRKIINDDVGVQGNIDPRLLYSSYNQIEKYLSDLIPFGESNHNWIINLGHGFLPDIDYKKAKFVVDWIKQTNWKR
;
A
#
# COMPACT_ATOMS: atom_id res chain seq x y z
N MET A 1 -21.67 11.57 -6.33
CA MET A 1 -21.01 12.61 -5.52
C MET A 1 -19.59 12.80 -6.04
N LYS A 2 -19.05 14.03 -6.06
CA LYS A 2 -17.70 14.27 -6.55
C LYS A 2 -16.67 13.85 -5.49
N SER A 3 -15.75 12.94 -5.85
CA SER A 3 -14.57 12.60 -5.06
C SER A 3 -13.34 13.11 -5.78
N ILE A 4 -12.62 14.04 -5.16
CA ILE A 4 -11.39 14.61 -5.73
C ILE A 4 -10.34 13.51 -6.02
N PHE A 5 -10.30 12.46 -5.21
CA PHE A 5 -9.40 11.32 -5.41
C PHE A 5 -9.78 10.53 -6.67
N LEU A 6 -11.05 10.15 -6.83
CA LEU A 6 -11.51 9.42 -8.02
C LEU A 6 -11.49 10.29 -9.28
N ASP A 7 -11.79 11.58 -9.18
CA ASP A 7 -11.68 12.50 -10.31
C ASP A 7 -10.23 12.58 -10.80
N THR A 8 -9.25 12.65 -9.88
CA THR A 8 -7.82 12.62 -10.22
C THR A 8 -7.41 11.30 -10.86
N LEU A 9 -7.83 10.14 -10.29
CA LEU A 9 -7.55 8.82 -10.87
C LEU A 9 -8.11 8.66 -12.30
N ASN A 10 -9.21 9.35 -12.61
CA ASN A 10 -9.82 9.37 -13.93
C ASN A 10 -9.30 10.52 -14.82
N ASN A 11 -8.15 11.10 -14.50
CA ASN A 11 -7.52 12.21 -15.24
C ASN A 11 -8.42 13.44 -15.41
N LYS A 12 -9.39 13.66 -14.51
CA LYS A 12 -10.20 14.88 -14.52
C LYS A 12 -9.46 16.00 -13.80
N LYS A 13 -9.62 17.21 -14.29
CA LYS A 13 -9.09 18.40 -13.63
C LYS A 13 -9.74 18.60 -12.27
N THR A 14 -8.92 18.77 -11.23
CA THR A 14 -9.33 19.00 -9.86
C THR A 14 -8.75 20.30 -9.33
N SER A 15 -9.38 20.91 -8.35
CA SER A 15 -8.94 22.20 -7.77
C SER A 15 -7.63 22.11 -6.98
N ARG A 16 -7.24 20.92 -6.57
CA ARG A 16 -5.99 20.61 -5.86
C ARG A 16 -5.64 19.13 -6.02
N PRO A 17 -4.40 18.70 -5.72
CA PRO A 17 -4.09 17.28 -5.59
C PRO A 17 -4.89 16.67 -4.42
N PRO A 18 -5.42 15.44 -4.56
CA PRO A 18 -5.94 14.70 -3.41
C PRO A 18 -4.80 14.25 -2.50
N VAL A 19 -5.10 14.07 -1.21
CA VAL A 19 -4.14 13.63 -0.21
C VAL A 19 -4.69 12.49 0.64
N TRP A 20 -3.90 11.44 0.78
CA TRP A 20 -4.06 10.37 1.75
C TRP A 20 -2.68 9.81 2.10
N PHE A 21 -2.55 9.00 3.13
CA PHE A 21 -1.24 8.52 3.57
C PHE A 21 -1.21 7.02 3.80
N MET A 22 -0.15 6.37 3.34
CA MET A 22 0.15 5.00 3.70
C MET A 22 0.28 4.87 5.23
N ARG A 23 -0.37 3.84 5.82
CA ARG A 23 -0.48 3.62 7.27
C ARG A 23 -1.18 4.75 8.03
N GLN A 24 -2.07 5.50 7.37
CA GLN A 24 -2.84 6.58 8.02
C GLN A 24 -3.71 6.08 9.17
N ALA A 25 -4.35 4.91 9.04
CA ALA A 25 -5.09 4.26 10.11
C ALA A 25 -4.12 3.50 11.03
N GLY A 26 -3.47 4.18 11.96
CA GLY A 26 -2.41 3.56 12.72
C GLY A 26 -1.95 4.35 13.95
N ARG A 27 -0.78 3.97 14.45
CA ARG A 27 -0.24 4.39 15.77
C ARG A 27 -0.05 5.88 15.95
N ILE A 28 -0.01 6.67 14.89
CA ILE A 28 0.07 8.13 14.99
C ILE A 28 -1.22 8.77 15.53
N LEU A 29 -2.39 8.14 15.31
CA LEU A 29 -3.68 8.71 15.68
C LEU A 29 -4.01 8.48 17.15
N PRO A 30 -4.34 9.52 17.93
CA PRO A 30 -4.77 9.38 19.32
C PRO A 30 -6.03 8.51 19.46
N SER A 31 -6.96 8.58 18.51
CA SER A 31 -8.18 7.76 18.46
C SER A 31 -7.85 6.28 18.29
N TYR A 32 -6.90 5.93 17.41
CA TYR A 32 -6.40 4.56 17.27
C TYR A 32 -5.72 4.06 18.55
N GLN A 33 -4.90 4.90 19.21
CA GLN A 33 -4.25 4.53 20.44
C GLN A 33 -5.25 4.20 21.58
N LYS A 34 -6.40 4.88 21.61
CA LYS A 34 -7.48 4.52 22.56
C LYS A 34 -8.05 3.14 22.28
N LEU A 35 -8.25 2.78 20.99
CA LEU A 35 -8.72 1.44 20.61
C LEU A 35 -7.68 0.37 20.91
N LYS A 36 -6.39 0.64 20.63
CA LYS A 36 -5.29 -0.31 20.88
C LYS A 36 -5.15 -0.68 22.37
N LYS A 37 -5.59 0.18 23.30
CA LYS A 37 -5.62 -0.14 24.74
C LYS A 37 -6.69 -1.17 25.10
N GLN A 38 -7.72 -1.34 24.28
CA GLN A 38 -8.88 -2.20 24.54
C GLN A 38 -8.85 -3.47 23.68
N TYR A 39 -8.28 -3.40 22.48
CA TYR A 39 -8.31 -4.46 21.48
C TYR A 39 -6.92 -4.71 20.89
N SER A 40 -6.57 -5.95 20.67
CA SER A 40 -5.40 -6.34 19.90
C SER A 40 -5.54 -5.95 18.43
N PHE A 41 -4.43 -5.93 17.68
CA PHE A 41 -4.46 -5.69 16.23
C PHE A 41 -5.32 -6.73 15.50
N SER A 42 -5.20 -8.01 15.88
CA SER A 42 -5.97 -9.10 15.29
C SER A 42 -7.46 -8.94 15.53
N GLU A 43 -7.89 -8.60 16.76
CA GLU A 43 -9.30 -8.35 17.07
C GLU A 43 -9.84 -7.17 16.25
N MET A 44 -9.10 -6.07 16.17
CA MET A 44 -9.50 -4.92 15.37
C MET A 44 -9.62 -5.26 13.88
N MET A 45 -8.75 -6.12 13.34
CA MET A 45 -8.76 -6.52 11.94
C MET A 45 -9.85 -7.54 11.63
N GLN A 46 -10.16 -8.45 12.57
CA GLN A 46 -11.10 -9.54 12.35
C GLN A 46 -12.55 -9.20 12.70
N THR A 47 -12.79 -8.09 13.42
CA THR A 47 -14.13 -7.63 13.81
C THR A 47 -14.57 -6.50 12.87
N PRO A 48 -15.60 -6.71 12.00
CA PRO A 48 -15.98 -5.74 10.98
C PRO A 48 -16.29 -4.34 11.51
N GLU A 49 -16.94 -4.21 12.65
CA GLU A 49 -17.26 -2.94 13.28
C GLU A 49 -16.01 -2.16 13.71
N LEU A 50 -15.02 -2.88 14.27
CA LEU A 50 -13.74 -2.30 14.70
C LEU A 50 -12.89 -1.94 13.49
N ALA A 51 -12.79 -2.84 12.51
CA ALA A 51 -12.02 -2.60 11.27
C ALA A 51 -12.57 -1.38 10.52
N ALA A 52 -13.90 -1.26 10.40
CA ALA A 52 -14.53 -0.10 9.77
C ALA A 52 -14.26 1.18 10.56
N LYS A 53 -14.39 1.13 11.90
CA LYS A 53 -14.06 2.28 12.76
C LYS A 53 -12.61 2.72 12.53
N VAL A 54 -11.64 1.80 12.60
CA VAL A 54 -10.24 2.12 12.40
C VAL A 54 -9.96 2.66 11.00
N THR A 55 -10.56 2.07 9.96
CA THR A 55 -10.46 2.54 8.57
C THR A 55 -10.89 4.00 8.41
N LEU A 56 -11.89 4.44 9.15
CA LEU A 56 -12.49 5.77 9.02
C LEU A 56 -11.86 6.84 9.92
N LEU A 57 -11.12 6.45 10.98
CA LEU A 57 -10.46 7.42 11.86
C LEU A 57 -9.64 8.50 11.12
N PRO A 58 -8.84 8.19 10.07
CA PRO A 58 -8.07 9.23 9.37
C PRO A 58 -8.94 10.26 8.66
N ILE A 59 -10.15 9.91 8.28
CA ILE A 59 -11.10 10.85 7.66
C ILE A 59 -11.53 11.90 8.69
N GLU A 60 -11.82 11.45 9.90
CA GLU A 60 -12.25 12.31 11.01
C GLU A 60 -11.08 13.09 11.61
N ASP A 61 -9.97 12.40 11.92
CA ASP A 61 -8.83 12.97 12.63
C ASP A 61 -7.94 13.86 11.73
N LEU A 62 -7.70 13.44 10.48
CA LEU A 62 -6.79 14.14 9.56
C LEU A 62 -7.51 14.88 8.44
N GLY A 63 -8.69 14.40 8.03
CA GLY A 63 -9.44 14.94 6.92
C GLY A 63 -8.89 14.54 5.54
N VAL A 64 -8.32 13.36 5.40
CA VAL A 64 -7.79 12.84 4.13
C VAL A 64 -8.89 12.59 3.09
N ASP A 65 -8.52 12.45 1.80
CA ASP A 65 -9.46 12.37 0.67
C ASP A 65 -9.83 10.94 0.26
N ALA A 66 -9.20 9.93 0.86
CA ALA A 66 -9.52 8.52 0.62
C ALA A 66 -9.32 7.70 1.89
N ALA A 67 -10.14 6.67 2.08
CA ALA A 67 -9.94 5.63 3.07
C ALA A 67 -9.14 4.48 2.44
N ILE A 68 -8.23 3.88 3.19
CA ILE A 68 -7.64 2.60 2.84
C ILE A 68 -8.07 1.57 3.87
N LEU A 69 -8.49 0.40 3.41
CA LEU A 69 -8.99 -0.66 4.27
C LEU A 69 -8.00 -1.00 5.39
N PHE A 70 -8.46 -1.08 6.62
CA PHE A 70 -7.63 -1.57 7.73
C PHE A 70 -7.49 -3.08 7.63
N SER A 71 -6.34 -3.53 7.15
CA SER A 71 -5.96 -4.91 6.92
C SER A 71 -4.43 -5.03 6.92
N ASP A 72 -3.90 -6.20 6.60
CA ASP A 72 -2.45 -6.43 6.49
C ASP A 72 -2.09 -7.08 5.14
N ILE A 73 -0.87 -6.82 4.63
CA ILE A 73 -0.36 -7.41 3.39
C ILE A 73 -0.08 -8.91 3.52
N LEU A 74 0.03 -9.43 4.75
CA LEU A 74 0.40 -10.82 5.03
C LEU A 74 -0.80 -11.77 5.18
N ILE A 75 -2.03 -11.29 4.97
CA ILE A 75 -3.23 -12.13 5.00
C ILE A 75 -3.24 -13.16 3.87
N ILE A 76 -2.56 -12.89 2.74
CA ILE A 76 -2.42 -13.86 1.63
C ILE A 76 -1.54 -15.03 2.04
N PRO A 77 -0.30 -14.84 2.56
CA PRO A 77 0.45 -15.93 3.19
C PRO A 77 -0.31 -16.68 4.29
N GLU A 78 -1.07 -15.96 5.14
CA GLU A 78 -1.90 -16.58 6.17
C GLU A 78 -2.97 -17.50 5.54
N ALA A 79 -3.62 -17.07 4.47
CA ALA A 79 -4.60 -17.87 3.74
C ALA A 79 -3.98 -19.02 2.92
N LEU A 80 -2.66 -18.99 2.69
CA LEU A 80 -1.87 -20.11 2.18
C LEU A 80 -1.39 -21.07 3.29
N GLY A 81 -1.91 -20.96 4.50
CA GLY A 81 -1.64 -21.93 5.58
C GLY A 81 -0.57 -21.48 6.59
N MET A 82 0.09 -20.36 6.38
CA MET A 82 1.07 -19.86 7.35
C MET A 82 0.39 -19.30 8.59
N GLY A 83 0.88 -19.68 9.77
CA GLY A 83 0.39 -19.14 11.06
C GLY A 83 0.92 -17.73 11.30
N LEU A 84 0.08 -16.71 11.03
CA LEU A 84 0.43 -15.31 11.21
C LEU A 84 0.10 -14.84 12.62
N LYS A 85 1.09 -14.21 13.29
CA LYS A 85 0.91 -13.55 14.59
C LYS A 85 1.41 -12.12 14.53
N PHE A 86 0.65 -11.21 15.15
CA PHE A 86 1.05 -9.82 15.32
C PHE A 86 1.63 -9.60 16.71
N THR A 87 2.88 -9.17 16.77
CA THR A 87 3.60 -8.87 18.01
C THR A 87 3.94 -7.37 18.08
N ASP A 88 4.39 -6.90 19.23
CA ASP A 88 4.87 -5.51 19.38
C ASP A 88 6.08 -5.22 18.47
N LYS A 89 6.82 -6.24 18.07
CA LYS A 89 7.96 -6.17 17.15
C LYS A 89 7.54 -6.27 15.67
N GLY A 90 6.26 -6.46 15.38
CA GLY A 90 5.70 -6.62 14.05
C GLY A 90 5.15 -8.04 13.80
N PRO A 91 4.69 -8.31 12.55
CA PRO A 91 4.16 -9.61 12.18
C PRO A 91 5.27 -10.67 12.11
N ILE A 92 4.94 -11.88 12.55
CA ILE A 92 5.80 -13.07 12.47
C ILE A 92 4.98 -14.26 12.01
N PHE A 93 5.65 -15.23 11.38
CA PHE A 93 5.07 -16.53 11.07
C PHE A 93 5.59 -17.58 12.03
N ASP A 94 4.70 -18.41 12.57
CA ASP A 94 5.09 -19.50 13.51
C ASP A 94 6.00 -20.52 12.83
N ASN A 95 5.74 -20.79 11.55
CA ASN A 95 6.48 -21.73 10.73
C ASN A 95 6.99 -21.03 9.47
N PRO A 96 8.10 -20.26 9.56
CA PRO A 96 8.69 -19.65 8.36
C PRO A 96 9.18 -20.74 7.40
N LEU A 97 9.16 -20.44 6.11
CA LEU A 97 9.48 -21.42 5.06
C LEU A 97 10.92 -21.94 5.10
N THR A 98 11.82 -21.23 5.79
CA THR A 98 13.19 -21.68 6.04
C THR A 98 13.29 -23.00 6.80
N LYS A 99 12.21 -23.47 7.44
CA LYS A 99 12.19 -24.73 8.19
C LYS A 99 12.01 -25.98 7.30
N TYR A 100 11.75 -25.80 6.00
CA TYR A 100 11.32 -26.92 5.14
C TYR A 100 12.25 -27.07 3.93
N GLU A 101 12.54 -28.31 3.55
CA GLU A 101 13.29 -28.64 2.32
C GLU A 101 12.48 -28.32 1.06
N ASN A 102 11.17 -28.61 1.09
CA ASN A 102 10.23 -28.34 0.00
C ASN A 102 9.15 -27.35 0.45
N PRO A 103 9.48 -26.03 0.55
CA PRO A 103 8.59 -25.06 1.15
C PRO A 103 7.26 -24.88 0.43
N SER A 104 7.21 -25.01 -0.92
CA SER A 104 5.96 -24.88 -1.68
C SER A 104 4.93 -25.92 -1.30
N SER A 105 5.36 -27.13 -0.90
CA SER A 105 4.47 -28.21 -0.47
C SER A 105 3.73 -27.92 0.85
N GLN A 106 4.19 -26.93 1.61
CA GLN A 106 3.56 -26.49 2.87
C GLN A 106 2.40 -25.51 2.65
N LEU A 107 2.24 -25.02 1.41
CA LEU A 107 1.22 -24.04 1.10
C LEU A 107 -0.14 -24.71 0.92
N ILE A 108 -1.04 -24.49 1.86
CA ILE A 108 -2.40 -25.04 1.86
C ILE A 108 -3.39 -23.89 1.76
N LYS A 109 -3.98 -23.71 0.58
CA LYS A 109 -4.93 -22.65 0.31
C LYS A 109 -6.21 -22.79 1.15
N ASN A 110 -6.51 -21.77 1.94
CA ASN A 110 -7.75 -21.66 2.74
C ASN A 110 -8.36 -20.26 2.60
N THR A 111 -9.18 -20.07 1.59
CA THR A 111 -9.82 -18.77 1.31
C THR A 111 -10.84 -18.34 2.36
N LYS A 112 -11.30 -19.23 3.26
CA LYS A 112 -12.19 -18.89 4.36
C LYS A 112 -11.53 -17.91 5.33
N LYS A 113 -10.20 -17.95 5.46
CA LYS A 113 -9.44 -17.00 6.28
C LYS A 113 -9.53 -15.55 5.79
N LEU A 114 -9.89 -15.32 4.52
CA LEU A 114 -10.04 -13.99 3.94
C LEU A 114 -11.46 -13.41 4.14
N LYS A 115 -12.41 -14.19 4.69
CA LYS A 115 -13.82 -13.76 4.81
C LYS A 115 -13.97 -12.46 5.58
N HIS A 116 -13.26 -12.30 6.70
CA HIS A 116 -13.33 -11.11 7.54
C HIS A 116 -12.99 -9.82 6.76
N VAL A 117 -12.07 -9.90 5.78
CA VAL A 117 -11.70 -8.73 4.97
C VAL A 117 -12.86 -8.25 4.11
N TYR A 118 -13.63 -9.19 3.54
CA TYR A 118 -14.80 -8.86 2.71
C TYR A 118 -15.93 -8.29 3.57
N ASP A 119 -16.14 -8.85 4.76
CA ASP A 119 -17.11 -8.33 5.74
C ASP A 119 -16.71 -6.92 6.22
N ASN A 120 -15.40 -6.66 6.38
CA ASN A 120 -14.85 -5.34 6.72
C ASN A 120 -15.13 -4.33 5.60
N ILE A 121 -14.97 -4.70 4.33
CA ILE A 121 -15.27 -3.84 3.18
C ILE A 121 -16.75 -3.44 3.22
N ASP A 122 -17.66 -4.40 3.37
CA ASP A 122 -19.09 -4.15 3.43
C ASP A 122 -19.44 -3.16 4.56
N MET A 123 -18.84 -3.35 5.75
CA MET A 123 -19.06 -2.49 6.90
C MET A 123 -18.52 -1.07 6.69
N VAL A 124 -17.33 -0.92 6.08
CA VAL A 124 -16.77 0.40 5.75
C VAL A 124 -17.66 1.12 4.75
N LEU A 125 -18.06 0.45 3.67
CA LEU A 125 -18.90 1.03 2.62
C LEU A 125 -20.26 1.52 3.15
N ASN A 126 -20.81 0.83 4.15
CA ASN A 126 -22.05 1.23 4.81
C ASN A 126 -21.87 2.47 5.70
N LYS A 127 -20.73 2.62 6.37
CA LYS A 127 -20.50 3.67 7.39
C LYS A 127 -19.78 4.91 6.86
N ARG A 128 -19.01 4.81 5.78
CA ARG A 128 -18.19 5.92 5.28
C ARG A 128 -19.01 7.08 4.73
N PRO A 129 -18.51 8.32 4.75
CA PRO A 129 -19.03 9.40 3.95
C PRO A 129 -19.00 9.02 2.46
N LYS A 130 -20.10 9.28 1.74
CA LYS A 130 -20.27 8.82 0.34
C LYS A 130 -19.26 9.42 -0.66
N ASN A 131 -18.66 10.55 -0.34
CA ASN A 131 -17.64 11.20 -1.16
C ASN A 131 -16.20 10.72 -0.86
N ILE A 132 -16.01 9.85 0.12
CA ILE A 132 -14.71 9.26 0.48
C ILE A 132 -14.62 7.86 -0.11
N PRO A 133 -13.79 7.63 -1.15
CA PRO A 133 -13.62 6.31 -1.73
C PRO A 133 -12.81 5.38 -0.82
N LEU A 134 -13.03 4.08 -1.01
CA LEU A 134 -12.31 3.03 -0.31
C LEU A 134 -11.25 2.39 -1.24
N ILE A 135 -10.00 2.45 -0.81
CA ILE A 135 -8.87 1.78 -1.43
C ILE A 135 -8.76 0.36 -0.85
N GLY A 136 -8.87 -0.65 -1.72
CA GLY A 136 -8.46 -2.01 -1.41
C GLY A 136 -6.99 -2.23 -1.76
N PHE A 137 -6.37 -3.26 -1.21
CA PHE A 137 -4.95 -3.51 -1.46
C PHE A 137 -4.54 -4.95 -1.21
N CYS A 138 -3.34 -5.31 -1.66
CA CYS A 138 -2.60 -6.47 -1.16
C CYS A 138 -1.09 -6.23 -1.20
N GLY A 139 -0.32 -7.13 -0.58
CA GLY A 139 1.13 -7.17 -0.72
C GLY A 139 1.54 -7.71 -2.09
N GLY A 140 2.64 -7.20 -2.63
CA GLY A 140 3.23 -7.70 -3.85
C GLY A 140 3.90 -9.07 -3.65
N PRO A 141 4.09 -9.85 -4.73
CA PRO A 141 4.61 -11.22 -4.67
C PRO A 141 5.97 -11.32 -3.98
N LEU A 142 6.95 -10.50 -4.35
CA LEU A 142 8.29 -10.52 -3.74
C LEU A 142 8.24 -10.09 -2.26
N THR A 143 7.47 -9.04 -1.96
CA THR A 143 7.32 -8.56 -0.59
C THR A 143 6.76 -9.64 0.32
N THR A 144 5.68 -10.28 -0.07
CA THR A 144 5.04 -11.34 0.73
C THR A 144 5.91 -12.60 0.80
N PHE A 145 6.58 -12.98 -0.30
CA PHE A 145 7.57 -14.04 -0.34
C PHE A 145 8.68 -13.82 0.70
N CYS A 146 9.27 -12.61 0.73
CA CYS A 146 10.31 -12.28 1.69
C CYS A 146 9.85 -12.47 3.14
N PHE A 147 8.64 -12.03 3.46
CA PHE A 147 8.09 -12.22 4.80
C PHE A 147 7.88 -13.69 5.16
N MET A 148 7.51 -14.56 4.22
CA MET A 148 7.28 -15.98 4.48
C MET A 148 8.56 -16.72 4.92
N PHE A 149 9.72 -16.24 4.51
CA PHE A 149 11.01 -16.78 4.95
C PHE A 149 11.53 -16.13 6.23
N ARG A 150 10.98 -14.96 6.61
CA ARG A 150 11.43 -14.26 7.81
C ARG A 150 10.91 -14.96 9.08
N GLY A 151 11.82 -15.49 9.88
CA GLY A 151 11.51 -16.05 11.19
C GLY A 151 11.27 -14.93 12.24
N ASN A 152 11.63 -15.23 13.49
CA ASN A 152 11.48 -14.31 14.63
C ASN A 152 12.53 -13.19 14.66
N VAL A 153 13.43 -13.14 13.70
CA VAL A 153 14.50 -12.16 13.61
C VAL A 153 14.00 -10.90 12.92
N ARG A 154 14.42 -9.74 13.45
CA ARG A 154 14.13 -8.43 12.83
C ARG A 154 15.11 -8.17 11.66
N ASP A 155 15.18 -9.10 10.74
CA ASP A 155 15.96 -8.94 9.52
C ASP A 155 15.15 -8.16 8.48
N ILE A 156 15.62 -6.96 8.14
CA ILE A 156 15.06 -6.11 7.08
C ILE A 156 15.74 -6.37 5.74
N THR A 157 16.85 -7.13 5.71
CA THR A 157 17.56 -7.51 4.48
C THR A 157 16.95 -8.75 3.84
N PHE A 158 16.14 -9.51 4.60
CA PHE A 158 15.52 -10.75 4.17
C PHE A 158 16.52 -11.74 3.56
N HIS A 159 17.70 -11.84 4.18
CA HIS A 159 18.82 -12.63 3.67
C HIS A 159 18.42 -14.06 3.26
N ASP A 160 17.67 -14.77 4.11
CA ASP A 160 17.24 -16.15 3.83
C ASP A 160 16.30 -16.23 2.62
N ALA A 161 15.37 -15.29 2.49
CA ALA A 161 14.47 -15.22 1.35
C ALA A 161 15.22 -14.98 0.04
N ILE A 162 16.14 -14.00 0.04
CA ILE A 162 16.93 -13.67 -1.16
C ILE A 162 17.89 -14.81 -1.51
N ARG A 163 18.55 -15.42 -0.52
CA ARG A 163 19.38 -16.60 -0.76
C ARG A 163 18.58 -17.71 -1.43
N PHE A 164 17.39 -18.04 -0.88
CA PHE A 164 16.52 -19.08 -1.44
C PHE A 164 16.03 -18.74 -2.85
N LEU A 165 15.69 -17.49 -3.10
CA LEU A 165 15.24 -17.01 -4.41
C LEU A 165 16.28 -17.29 -5.51
N TYR A 166 17.57 -17.18 -5.18
CA TYR A 166 18.66 -17.42 -6.12
C TYR A 166 19.11 -18.89 -6.16
N SER A 167 19.15 -19.59 -5.02
CA SER A 167 19.62 -20.97 -4.97
C SER A 167 18.58 -21.98 -5.48
N GLU A 168 17.29 -21.68 -5.26
CA GLU A 168 16.17 -22.58 -5.58
C GLU A 168 15.12 -21.88 -6.47
N PRO A 169 15.48 -21.46 -7.70
CA PRO A 169 14.62 -20.62 -8.53
C PRO A 169 13.31 -21.31 -8.94
N LYS A 170 13.33 -22.63 -9.16
CA LYS A 170 12.11 -23.38 -9.51
C LYS A 170 11.13 -23.46 -8.36
N GLU A 171 11.62 -23.69 -7.16
CA GLU A 171 10.78 -23.79 -5.96
C GLU A 171 10.27 -22.40 -5.55
N SER A 172 11.12 -21.37 -5.66
CA SER A 172 10.73 -19.97 -5.47
C SER A 172 9.60 -19.54 -6.41
N LEU A 173 9.68 -19.96 -7.69
CA LEU A 173 8.63 -19.64 -8.66
C LEU A 173 7.27 -20.24 -8.24
N LYS A 174 7.22 -21.50 -7.78
CA LYS A 174 5.98 -22.12 -7.30
C LYS A 174 5.35 -21.32 -6.14
N ILE A 175 6.17 -20.84 -5.20
CA ILE A 175 5.69 -20.04 -4.07
C ILE A 175 5.16 -18.67 -4.56
N LEU A 176 5.90 -18.01 -5.45
CA LEU A 176 5.52 -16.74 -6.04
C LEU A 176 4.23 -16.85 -6.87
N GLU A 177 4.06 -17.94 -7.62
CA GLU A 177 2.83 -18.23 -8.36
C GLU A 177 1.65 -18.49 -7.42
N ALA A 178 1.82 -19.29 -6.37
CA ALA A 178 0.76 -19.52 -5.37
C ALA A 178 0.31 -18.21 -4.68
N LEU A 179 1.25 -17.32 -4.35
CA LEU A 179 0.95 -15.98 -3.84
C LEU A 179 0.18 -15.14 -4.85
N THR A 180 0.62 -15.16 -6.11
CA THR A 180 0.00 -14.43 -7.22
C THR A 180 -1.42 -14.88 -7.47
N ASP A 181 -1.64 -16.19 -7.60
CA ASP A 181 -2.95 -16.78 -7.90
C ASP A 181 -3.97 -16.48 -6.80
N LEU A 182 -3.57 -16.61 -5.53
CA LEU A 182 -4.47 -16.27 -4.43
C LEU A 182 -4.71 -14.75 -4.35
N SER A 183 -3.71 -13.92 -4.67
CA SER A 183 -3.88 -12.47 -4.72
C SER A 183 -4.86 -12.05 -5.81
N ILE A 184 -4.85 -12.69 -6.98
CA ILE A 184 -5.82 -12.48 -8.07
C ILE A 184 -7.25 -12.74 -7.56
N GLU A 185 -7.49 -13.89 -6.92
CA GLU A 185 -8.81 -14.19 -6.35
C GLU A 185 -9.24 -13.19 -5.29
N TYR A 186 -8.28 -12.75 -4.47
CA TYR A 186 -8.51 -11.77 -3.41
C TYR A 186 -8.88 -10.39 -3.96
N VAL A 187 -8.18 -9.92 -4.98
CA VAL A 187 -8.50 -8.67 -5.68
C VAL A 187 -9.89 -8.71 -6.27
N LYS A 188 -10.21 -9.77 -7.02
CA LYS A 188 -11.53 -9.98 -7.61
C LYS A 188 -12.66 -9.90 -6.57
N LYS A 189 -12.45 -10.54 -5.41
CA LYS A 189 -13.45 -10.50 -4.33
C LYS A 189 -13.56 -9.13 -3.68
N GLN A 190 -12.45 -8.39 -3.49
CA GLN A 190 -12.50 -7.00 -3.02
C GLN A 190 -13.26 -6.11 -4.00
N ALA A 191 -12.99 -6.25 -5.30
CA ALA A 191 -13.69 -5.50 -6.37
C ALA A 191 -15.20 -5.76 -6.33
N ASN A 192 -15.60 -7.03 -6.23
CA ASN A 192 -17.01 -7.43 -6.15
C ASN A 192 -17.73 -6.90 -4.88
N ARG A 193 -16.99 -6.51 -3.84
CA ARG A 193 -17.54 -5.87 -2.64
C ARG A 193 -17.62 -4.35 -2.78
N GLY A 194 -17.07 -3.77 -3.84
CA GLY A 194 -17.24 -2.35 -4.18
C GLY A 194 -16.14 -1.42 -3.67
N ILE A 195 -14.90 -1.90 -3.51
CA ILE A 195 -13.76 -0.98 -3.43
C ILE A 195 -13.70 -0.15 -4.73
N GLU A 196 -13.12 1.05 -4.66
CA GLU A 196 -13.15 2.00 -5.80
C GLU A 196 -11.77 2.29 -6.38
N CYS A 197 -10.72 1.79 -5.74
CA CYS A 197 -9.34 1.81 -6.20
C CYS A 197 -8.61 0.61 -5.59
N PHE A 198 -7.62 0.08 -6.31
CA PHE A 198 -6.78 -0.99 -5.80
C PHE A 198 -5.32 -0.58 -5.79
N GLN A 199 -4.61 -0.82 -4.68
CA GLN A 199 -3.17 -0.60 -4.56
C GLN A 199 -2.40 -1.88 -4.30
N LEU A 200 -1.34 -2.13 -5.10
CA LEU A 200 -0.38 -3.21 -4.90
C LEU A 200 0.87 -2.68 -4.21
N PHE A 201 1.19 -3.22 -3.02
CA PHE A 201 2.35 -2.81 -2.24
C PHE A 201 3.54 -3.76 -2.46
N GLU A 202 4.42 -3.44 -3.41
CA GLU A 202 5.68 -4.15 -3.59
C GLU A 202 6.80 -3.39 -2.88
N THR A 203 6.72 -3.36 -1.55
CA THR A 203 7.56 -2.55 -0.65
C THR A 203 9.04 -2.93 -0.73
N TYR A 204 9.34 -4.13 -1.19
CA TYR A 204 10.69 -4.68 -1.26
C TYR A 204 11.16 -4.99 -2.68
N ALA A 205 10.63 -4.27 -3.69
CA ALA A 205 11.08 -4.42 -5.09
C ALA A 205 12.60 -4.20 -5.24
N GLY A 206 13.16 -3.24 -4.51
CA GLY A 206 14.59 -2.94 -4.54
C GLY A 206 15.51 -3.88 -3.76
N LEU A 207 15.01 -5.03 -3.24
CA LEU A 207 15.87 -6.07 -2.65
C LEU A 207 16.61 -6.93 -3.67
N VAL A 208 16.17 -6.88 -4.91
CA VAL A 208 16.81 -7.58 -6.04
C VAL A 208 17.25 -6.58 -7.10
N PRO A 209 18.19 -6.93 -7.98
CA PRO A 209 18.58 -6.08 -9.11
C PRO A 209 17.36 -5.69 -9.97
N GLU A 210 17.40 -4.50 -10.56
CA GLU A 210 16.34 -3.96 -11.42
C GLU A 210 15.92 -4.95 -12.51
N ASP A 211 16.88 -5.47 -13.28
CA ASP A 211 16.60 -6.42 -14.36
C ASP A 211 15.93 -7.69 -13.85
N PHE A 212 16.41 -8.24 -12.72
CA PHE A 212 15.79 -9.40 -12.10
C PHE A 212 14.34 -9.13 -11.74
N TYR A 213 14.06 -7.97 -11.12
CA TYR A 213 12.70 -7.58 -10.77
C TYR A 213 11.82 -7.47 -12.01
N LEU A 214 12.28 -6.74 -13.02
CA LEU A 214 11.54 -6.49 -14.24
C LEU A 214 11.22 -7.77 -15.02
N GLU A 215 12.18 -8.71 -15.08
CA GLU A 215 12.03 -9.96 -15.84
C GLU A 215 11.24 -11.04 -15.07
N LYS A 216 11.46 -11.18 -13.76
CA LYS A 216 10.95 -12.33 -12.99
C LYS A 216 9.76 -11.99 -12.09
N ILE A 217 9.72 -10.79 -11.52
CA ILE A 217 8.71 -10.42 -10.51
C ILE A 217 7.61 -9.52 -11.08
N LEU A 218 7.97 -8.53 -11.89
CA LEU A 218 6.99 -7.61 -12.48
C LEU A 218 5.88 -8.32 -13.27
N PRO A 219 6.15 -9.40 -14.04
CA PRO A 219 5.07 -10.14 -14.72
C PRO A 219 4.01 -10.71 -13.76
N LEU A 220 4.41 -11.12 -12.55
CA LEU A 220 3.49 -11.61 -11.51
C LEU A 220 2.68 -10.46 -10.91
N SER A 221 3.33 -9.35 -10.58
CA SER A 221 2.66 -8.13 -10.14
C SER A 221 1.65 -7.61 -11.17
N LYS A 222 2.02 -7.66 -12.47
CA LYS A 222 1.14 -7.28 -13.58
C LYS A 222 -0.13 -8.14 -13.64
N LYS A 223 -0.05 -9.46 -13.40
CA LYS A 223 -1.23 -10.34 -13.35
C LYS A 223 -2.24 -9.88 -12.30
N ILE A 224 -1.75 -9.52 -11.09
CA ILE A 224 -2.60 -9.03 -9.99
C ILE A 224 -3.25 -7.68 -10.35
N LEU A 225 -2.46 -6.74 -10.86
CA LEU A 225 -2.96 -5.42 -11.29
C LEU A 225 -3.98 -5.53 -12.44
N ASN A 226 -3.74 -6.44 -13.38
CA ASN A 226 -4.67 -6.70 -14.49
C ASN A 226 -6.03 -7.21 -13.99
N GLU A 227 -6.07 -8.07 -12.95
CA GLU A 227 -7.35 -8.51 -12.37
C GLU A 227 -8.15 -7.32 -11.80
N ALA A 228 -7.49 -6.37 -11.12
CA ALA A 228 -8.16 -5.16 -10.66
C ALA A 228 -8.74 -4.36 -11.84
N ARG A 229 -7.97 -4.19 -12.91
CA ARG A 229 -8.39 -3.45 -14.13
C ARG A 229 -9.53 -4.14 -14.88
N LEU A 230 -9.52 -5.47 -14.95
CA LEU A 230 -10.62 -6.26 -15.51
C LEU A 230 -11.94 -6.08 -14.74
N ASN A 231 -11.84 -5.72 -13.46
CA ASN A 231 -12.98 -5.34 -12.63
C ASN A 231 -13.23 -3.81 -12.59
N ASN A 232 -12.71 -3.06 -13.58
CA ASN A 232 -12.86 -1.60 -13.74
C ASN A 232 -12.34 -0.76 -12.56
N LEU A 233 -11.35 -1.26 -11.84
CA LEU A 233 -10.72 -0.51 -10.76
C LEU A 233 -9.49 0.25 -11.27
N PRO A 234 -9.36 1.54 -10.99
CA PRO A 234 -8.09 2.24 -11.12
C PRO A 234 -7.04 1.58 -10.22
N THR A 235 -5.82 1.48 -10.70
CA THR A 235 -4.74 0.78 -10.02
C THR A 235 -3.60 1.70 -9.63
N ILE A 236 -3.07 1.51 -8.42
CA ILE A 236 -1.85 2.17 -7.93
C ILE A 236 -0.83 1.08 -7.64
N PHE A 237 0.39 1.23 -8.16
CA PHE A 237 1.47 0.29 -7.93
C PHE A 237 2.62 0.95 -7.16
N PHE A 238 3.10 0.32 -6.09
CA PHE A 238 4.17 0.83 -5.24
C PHE A 238 5.40 -0.11 -5.24
N PRO A 239 6.23 -0.11 -6.31
CA PRO A 239 7.46 -0.88 -6.39
C PRO A 239 8.62 -0.10 -5.74
N LYS A 240 8.64 -0.05 -4.40
CA LYS A 240 9.61 0.74 -3.64
C LYS A 240 11.05 0.28 -3.90
N GLY A 241 11.91 1.24 -4.18
CA GLY A 241 13.33 1.00 -4.41
C GLY A 241 13.68 0.52 -5.81
N LEU A 242 12.70 0.49 -6.75
CA LEU A 242 12.96 0.07 -8.14
C LEU A 242 13.80 1.09 -8.94
N GLY A 243 13.91 2.34 -8.46
CA GLY A 243 14.79 3.33 -9.08
C GLY A 243 14.39 3.67 -10.51
N ASN A 244 15.35 3.63 -11.42
CA ASN A 244 15.14 3.94 -12.85
C ASN A 244 14.24 2.92 -13.56
N GLY A 245 14.06 1.72 -13.00
CA GLY A 245 13.13 0.72 -13.51
C GLY A 245 11.67 1.19 -13.57
N LEU A 246 11.32 2.28 -12.87
CA LEU A 246 10.01 2.93 -13.00
C LEU A 246 9.72 3.36 -14.46
N SER A 247 10.75 3.65 -15.28
CA SER A 247 10.62 3.98 -16.69
C SER A 247 10.09 2.84 -17.56
N LYS A 248 10.15 1.60 -17.07
CA LYS A 248 9.67 0.39 -17.75
C LYS A 248 8.22 0.05 -17.42
N ILE A 249 7.61 0.82 -16.54
CA ILE A 249 6.22 0.61 -16.12
C ILE A 249 5.33 1.61 -16.87
N ASP A 250 4.47 1.09 -17.69
CA ASP A 250 3.55 1.84 -18.54
C ASP A 250 2.08 1.67 -18.11
N LYS A 251 1.19 2.32 -18.83
CA LYS A 251 -0.27 2.24 -18.62
C LYS A 251 -0.85 0.83 -18.76
N ASN A 252 -0.15 -0.10 -19.43
CA ASN A 252 -0.56 -1.49 -19.52
C ASN A 252 -0.30 -2.27 -18.23
N ILE A 253 0.46 -1.70 -17.29
CA ILE A 253 0.78 -2.31 -16.01
C ILE A 253 -0.06 -1.69 -14.89
N CYS A 254 -0.09 -0.36 -14.77
CA CYS A 254 -0.89 0.33 -13.76
C CYS A 254 -1.32 1.72 -14.21
N ASP A 255 -2.29 2.29 -13.50
CA ASP A 255 -2.78 3.65 -13.79
C ASP A 255 -1.94 4.71 -13.09
N TYR A 256 -1.43 4.41 -11.90
CA TYR A 256 -0.58 5.28 -11.08
C TYR A 256 0.61 4.53 -10.53
N LEU A 257 1.78 5.17 -10.55
CA LEU A 257 2.97 4.73 -9.83
C LEU A 257 3.12 5.51 -8.53
N SER A 258 3.20 4.79 -7.43
CA SER A 258 3.57 5.37 -6.14
C SER A 258 5.09 5.38 -6.01
N VAL A 259 5.67 6.56 -5.86
CA VAL A 259 7.12 6.79 -5.82
C VAL A 259 7.56 6.87 -4.36
N ASP A 260 8.68 6.26 -4.02
CA ASP A 260 9.27 6.37 -2.69
C ASP A 260 10.08 7.68 -2.52
N TRP A 261 10.39 8.00 -1.26
CA TRP A 261 11.07 9.27 -0.92
C TRP A 261 12.55 9.34 -1.38
N GLN A 262 13.16 8.22 -1.78
CA GLN A 262 14.57 8.15 -2.16
C GLN A 262 14.82 8.77 -3.54
N MET A 263 13.75 8.93 -4.33
CA MET A 263 13.81 9.60 -5.62
C MET A 263 13.26 11.02 -5.55
N ASN A 264 13.88 11.94 -6.29
CA ASN A 264 13.32 13.27 -6.49
C ASN A 264 12.04 13.19 -7.32
N LEU A 265 10.96 13.86 -6.89
CA LEU A 265 9.64 13.79 -7.53
C LEU A 265 9.66 14.30 -8.99
N ASN A 266 10.37 15.41 -9.25
CA ASN A 266 10.51 15.95 -10.61
C ASN A 266 11.33 15.01 -11.52
N HIS A 267 12.35 14.33 -10.98
CA HIS A 267 13.09 13.33 -11.73
C HIS A 267 12.21 12.12 -12.03
N SER A 268 11.47 11.63 -11.03
CA SER A 268 10.53 10.53 -11.21
C SER A 268 9.52 10.82 -12.30
N ARG A 269 8.94 12.04 -12.33
CA ARG A 269 7.98 12.43 -13.37
C ARG A 269 8.60 12.38 -14.78
N LYS A 270 9.88 12.75 -14.93
CA LYS A 270 10.56 12.75 -16.23
C LYS A 270 10.81 11.35 -16.79
N ILE A 271 10.96 10.34 -15.94
CA ILE A 271 11.23 8.97 -16.36
C ILE A 271 9.97 8.10 -16.45
N ILE A 272 8.93 8.42 -15.69
CA ILE A 272 7.64 7.72 -15.74
C ILE A 272 6.89 8.16 -17.00
N ASN A 273 6.24 7.23 -17.70
CA ASN A 273 5.42 7.54 -18.87
C ASN A 273 4.35 8.60 -18.54
N ASP A 274 4.10 9.52 -19.46
CA ASP A 274 3.21 10.67 -19.23
C ASP A 274 1.74 10.28 -18.99
N ASP A 275 1.31 9.13 -19.52
CA ASP A 275 -0.02 8.56 -19.34
C ASP A 275 -0.21 7.84 -18.00
N VAL A 276 0.87 7.60 -17.25
CA VAL A 276 0.85 7.04 -15.89
C VAL A 276 0.88 8.17 -14.87
N GLY A 277 -0.12 8.20 -13.99
CA GLY A 277 -0.16 9.16 -12.88
C GLY A 277 0.90 8.88 -11.82
N VAL A 278 1.16 9.86 -10.96
CA VAL A 278 2.16 9.76 -9.89
C VAL A 278 1.49 9.89 -8.53
N GLN A 279 1.87 9.03 -7.59
CA GLN A 279 1.53 9.16 -6.17
C GLN A 279 2.81 9.30 -5.35
N GLY A 280 2.78 10.14 -4.34
CA GLY A 280 3.91 10.32 -3.42
C GLY A 280 4.41 11.77 -3.44
N ASN A 281 5.62 12.07 -2.94
CA ASN A 281 6.56 11.09 -2.32
C ASN A 281 7.25 11.73 -1.10
N ILE A 282 6.46 12.37 -0.25
CA ILE A 282 6.99 13.06 0.93
C ILE A 282 7.76 12.07 1.81
N ASP A 283 9.00 12.39 2.20
CA ASP A 283 9.71 11.60 3.20
C ASP A 283 8.94 11.63 4.54
N PRO A 284 8.51 10.48 5.08
CA PRO A 284 7.82 10.46 6.36
C PRO A 284 8.59 11.15 7.49
N ARG A 285 9.93 11.13 7.43
CA ARG A 285 10.81 11.76 8.44
C ARG A 285 10.80 13.27 8.39
N LEU A 286 10.33 13.90 7.28
CA LEU A 286 10.08 15.34 7.24
C LEU A 286 9.15 15.79 8.37
N LEU A 287 8.25 14.93 8.80
CA LEU A 287 7.31 15.23 9.88
C LEU A 287 7.95 15.30 11.29
N TYR A 288 9.24 15.00 11.42
CA TYR A 288 10.02 15.33 12.63
C TYR A 288 10.47 16.80 12.65
N SER A 289 10.49 17.46 11.48
CA SER A 289 10.93 18.85 11.35
C SER A 289 9.94 19.85 11.98
N SER A 290 10.34 21.14 12.08
CA SER A 290 9.46 22.21 12.50
C SER A 290 8.34 22.47 11.46
N TYR A 291 7.24 23.10 11.88
CA TYR A 291 6.13 23.46 10.97
C TYR A 291 6.62 24.35 9.81
N ASN A 292 7.51 25.30 10.06
CA ASN A 292 8.08 26.17 9.03
C ASN A 292 8.87 25.39 7.96
N GLN A 293 9.63 24.36 8.38
CA GLN A 293 10.36 23.50 7.44
C GLN A 293 9.43 22.62 6.61
N ILE A 294 8.38 22.08 7.24
CA ILE A 294 7.35 21.32 6.55
C ILE A 294 6.64 22.21 5.52
N GLU A 295 6.22 23.42 5.93
CA GLU A 295 5.54 24.38 5.05
C GLU A 295 6.43 24.79 3.87
N LYS A 296 7.70 25.08 4.12
CA LYS A 296 8.66 25.38 3.05
C LYS A 296 8.73 24.25 2.03
N TYR A 297 8.91 23.01 2.51
CA TYR A 297 8.95 21.84 1.64
C TYR A 297 7.66 21.70 0.81
N LEU A 298 6.50 21.86 1.43
CA LEU A 298 5.20 21.77 0.74
C LEU A 298 5.05 22.90 -0.30
N SER A 299 5.53 24.09 0.00
CA SER A 299 5.52 25.23 -0.92
C SER A 299 6.38 24.95 -2.16
N ASP A 300 7.52 24.28 -2.00
CA ASP A 300 8.39 23.88 -3.11
C ASP A 300 7.73 22.82 -4.04
N LEU A 301 6.65 22.15 -3.58
CA LEU A 301 5.87 21.21 -4.40
C LEU A 301 4.76 21.87 -5.24
N ILE A 302 4.43 23.15 -4.99
CA ILE A 302 3.33 23.84 -5.71
C ILE A 302 3.54 23.81 -7.23
N PRO A 303 4.71 24.15 -7.80
CA PRO A 303 4.92 24.13 -9.24
C PRO A 303 4.72 22.73 -9.84
N PHE A 304 5.11 21.69 -9.11
CA PHE A 304 4.86 20.30 -9.53
C PHE A 304 3.37 20.01 -9.61
N GLY A 305 2.62 20.38 -8.56
CA GLY A 305 1.17 20.14 -8.48
C GLY A 305 0.39 20.92 -9.53
N GLU A 306 0.79 22.15 -9.87
CA GLU A 306 0.19 22.96 -10.92
C GLU A 306 0.39 22.37 -12.32
N SER A 307 1.58 21.75 -12.55
CA SER A 307 1.93 21.17 -13.86
C SER A 307 1.45 19.73 -14.03
N ASN A 308 1.16 19.01 -12.95
CA ASN A 308 0.83 17.58 -12.97
C ASN A 308 -0.55 17.30 -12.38
N HIS A 309 -1.59 17.33 -13.22
CA HIS A 309 -2.98 17.13 -12.79
C HIS A 309 -3.26 15.68 -12.33
N ASN A 310 -2.46 14.70 -12.76
CA ASN A 310 -2.51 13.30 -12.38
C ASN A 310 -1.57 12.98 -11.20
N TRP A 311 -1.48 13.87 -10.21
CA TRP A 311 -0.69 13.68 -9.01
C TRP A 311 -1.55 13.53 -7.76
N ILE A 312 -1.24 12.51 -6.95
CA ILE A 312 -1.82 12.22 -5.64
C ILE A 312 -0.73 12.45 -4.59
N ILE A 313 -0.98 13.33 -3.63
CA ILE A 313 -0.04 13.55 -2.54
C ILE A 313 -0.12 12.38 -1.55
N ASN A 314 1.02 11.79 -1.28
CA ASN A 314 1.21 10.74 -0.29
C ASN A 314 2.63 10.82 0.28
N LEU A 315 2.89 10.04 1.32
CA LEU A 315 4.26 9.78 1.75
C LEU A 315 4.94 8.80 0.80
N GLY A 316 6.26 8.86 0.71
CA GLY A 316 7.06 7.87 -0.02
C GLY A 316 7.25 6.54 0.74
N HIS A 317 6.59 6.36 1.87
CA HIS A 317 6.39 5.13 2.66
C HIS A 317 5.27 5.38 3.68
N GLY A 318 4.94 4.39 4.51
CA GLY A 318 3.99 4.60 5.60
C GLY A 318 4.53 5.46 6.74
N PHE A 319 3.65 6.05 7.52
CA PHE A 319 4.01 6.76 8.74
C PHE A 319 4.92 5.94 9.66
N LEU A 320 5.89 6.60 10.27
CA LEU A 320 6.62 6.06 11.42
C LEU A 320 5.76 6.20 12.68
N PRO A 321 5.85 5.25 13.62
CA PRO A 321 4.87 5.13 14.72
C PRO A 321 4.91 6.26 15.76
N ASP A 322 5.98 7.03 15.79
CA ASP A 322 6.27 8.11 16.75
C ASP A 322 6.09 9.52 16.17
N ILE A 323 5.62 9.63 14.92
CA ILE A 323 5.29 10.91 14.30
C ILE A 323 4.09 11.55 15.04
N ASP A 324 4.22 12.85 15.36
CA ASP A 324 3.12 13.63 15.91
C ASP A 324 2.00 13.80 14.86
N TYR A 325 0.80 13.31 15.20
CA TYR A 325 -0.38 13.40 14.32
C TYR A 325 -0.74 14.84 13.95
N LYS A 326 -0.43 15.83 14.81
CA LYS A 326 -0.68 17.26 14.52
C LYS A 326 0.06 17.73 13.30
N LYS A 327 1.27 17.19 13.05
CA LYS A 327 2.05 17.50 11.84
C LYS A 327 1.46 16.85 10.60
N ALA A 328 0.96 15.62 10.73
CA ALA A 328 0.22 14.98 9.64
C ALA A 328 -1.07 15.76 9.30
N LYS A 329 -1.80 16.20 10.31
CA LYS A 329 -2.98 17.06 10.17
C LYS A 329 -2.62 18.39 9.51
N PHE A 330 -1.54 19.05 9.95
CA PHE A 330 -1.04 20.27 9.35
C PHE A 330 -0.77 20.14 7.85
N VAL A 331 -0.12 19.05 7.43
CA VAL A 331 0.12 18.78 6.00
C VAL A 331 -1.19 18.70 5.22
N VAL A 332 -2.19 17.96 5.74
CA VAL A 332 -3.50 17.85 5.08
C VAL A 332 -4.20 19.21 4.99
N ASP A 333 -4.22 19.96 6.09
CA ASP A 333 -4.86 21.26 6.15
C ASP A 333 -4.18 22.27 5.20
N TRP A 334 -2.86 22.29 5.19
CA TRP A 334 -2.08 23.13 4.28
C TRP A 334 -2.39 22.81 2.80
N ILE A 335 -2.41 21.52 2.42
CA ILE A 335 -2.74 21.10 1.06
C ILE A 335 -4.15 21.56 0.66
N LYS A 336 -5.10 21.48 1.58
CA LYS A 336 -6.51 21.85 1.33
C LYS A 336 -6.74 23.35 1.26
N GLN A 337 -5.96 24.13 2.00
CA GLN A 337 -6.07 25.60 2.06
C GLN A 337 -5.25 26.32 0.99
N THR A 338 -4.24 25.64 0.43
CA THR A 338 -3.38 26.20 -0.62
C THR A 338 -4.18 26.45 -1.89
N ASN A 339 -3.99 27.63 -2.48
CA ASN A 339 -4.56 27.98 -3.78
C ASN A 339 -3.69 27.39 -4.90
N TRP A 340 -4.07 26.19 -5.35
CA TRP A 340 -3.43 25.52 -6.47
C TRP A 340 -3.95 26.06 -7.79
N LYS A 341 -3.07 26.61 -8.63
CA LYS A 341 -3.43 27.06 -9.98
C LYS A 341 -3.47 25.89 -10.96
N ARG A 342 -4.52 25.07 -10.89
CA ARG A 342 -4.65 23.84 -11.67
C ARG A 342 -5.75 23.90 -12.71
#